data_fb207d777b0717d9c45b11c3b9944dd0
#
_entry.id   fb207d777b0717d9c45b11c3b9944dd0
#
_cell.length_a   1.000
_cell.length_b   1.000
_cell.length_c   1.000
_cell.angle_alpha   90.00
_cell.angle_beta   90.00
_cell.angle_gamma   90.00
#
_symmetry.space_group_name_H-M   'P 1'
#
loop_
_entity.id
_entity.type
_entity.pdbx_description
1 polymer ?
#
loop_
_entity_poly.entity_id
_entity_poly.type
_entity_poly.pdbx_seq_one_letter_code
_entity_poly.pdbx_strand_id
1 'polypeptide(L)'
;MKKRGAALLFCLLLVLQLALPVRAAGSVYFVAAEASVLPLTDATMPFWSGGYLYVPASVFTGFDISIINNTAKKMTVLEKDRRALLFDWEKGTAQDGGGRVLTPGLIQSGGSAFVPASIVSDFFGLQYSVTEVAHGYLVWLRSPNFGMTAADFANAATYNMEERYTAYTKGSQTPSTPQTPSGTTVPPSGARIRLCIEADQRAGSLLDALERANGWATFYCTPEFMENNGDLLRRLAVSGSAVGLLLDPEDPAESLDQQLKRGNDALYRATLTRTRLVYADGGEETLQALEQLGYSCLTPDMDRTDYKLESAANAAALLKRVSARRRDVSVWLGTTASAAGVKEFVSSAQREGHYCRAMTE
;
A
#
# COMPACT_ATOMS: atom_id res chain seq x y z
N MET A 1 -35.20 57.90 -8.74
CA MET A 1 -35.14 56.88 -7.69
C MET A 1 -34.96 55.44 -8.20
N LYS A 2 -35.37 55.08 -9.42
CA LYS A 2 -35.25 53.69 -9.96
C LYS A 2 -33.82 53.20 -10.23
N LYS A 3 -32.87 54.09 -10.54
CA LYS A 3 -31.44 53.68 -10.84
C LYS A 3 -30.60 53.34 -9.61
N ARG A 4 -30.96 53.88 -8.42
CA ARG A 4 -30.21 53.55 -7.16
C ARG A 4 -30.62 52.19 -6.56
N GLY A 5 -31.86 51.74 -6.81
CA GLY A 5 -32.32 50.43 -6.38
C GLY A 5 -31.68 49.26 -7.17
N ALA A 6 -31.44 49.48 -8.46
CA ALA A 6 -30.83 48.47 -9.33
C ALA A 6 -29.33 48.26 -8.99
N ALA A 7 -28.60 49.32 -8.61
CA ALA A 7 -27.20 49.20 -8.17
C ALA A 7 -27.06 48.49 -6.83
N LEU A 8 -27.99 48.74 -5.89
CA LEU A 8 -27.99 48.04 -4.59
C LEU A 8 -28.34 46.56 -4.73
N LEU A 9 -29.29 46.22 -5.60
CA LEU A 9 -29.62 44.82 -5.90
C LEU A 9 -28.47 44.07 -6.57
N PHE A 10 -27.74 44.73 -7.44
CA PHE A 10 -26.57 44.14 -8.14
C PHE A 10 -25.38 43.91 -7.18
N CYS A 11 -25.14 44.85 -6.24
CA CYS A 11 -24.15 44.67 -5.17
C CYS A 11 -24.54 43.53 -4.21
N LEU A 12 -25.83 43.40 -3.88
CA LEU A 12 -26.32 42.32 -3.01
C LEU A 12 -26.17 40.93 -3.68
N LEU A 13 -26.44 40.86 -4.99
CA LEU A 13 -26.21 39.62 -5.78
C LEU A 13 -24.74 39.28 -5.91
N LEU A 14 -23.83 40.26 -6.01
CA LEU A 14 -22.39 40.03 -6.07
C LEU A 14 -21.84 39.55 -4.72
N VAL A 15 -22.35 40.04 -3.61
CA VAL A 15 -21.97 39.60 -2.26
C VAL A 15 -22.50 38.18 -1.98
N LEU A 16 -23.65 37.80 -2.54
CA LEU A 16 -24.20 36.46 -2.39
C LEU A 16 -23.41 35.40 -3.19
N GLN A 17 -22.70 35.81 -4.25
CA GLN A 17 -21.83 34.89 -5.02
C GLN A 17 -20.49 34.66 -4.36
N LEU A 18 -20.06 35.47 -3.38
CA LEU A 18 -18.83 35.27 -2.63
C LEU A 18 -19.00 34.35 -1.41
N ALA A 19 -20.24 33.97 -1.08
CA ALA A 19 -20.52 32.95 -0.09
C ALA A 19 -20.60 31.56 -0.74
N LEU A 20 -19.57 31.19 -1.52
CA LEU A 20 -19.30 29.78 -1.74
C LEU A 20 -18.99 29.19 -0.36
N PRO A 21 -19.70 28.13 0.07
CA PRO A 21 -19.30 27.48 1.30
C PRO A 21 -17.85 27.02 1.08
N VAL A 22 -16.92 27.69 1.74
CA VAL A 22 -15.62 27.09 2.03
C VAL A 22 -15.98 25.83 2.79
N ARG A 23 -16.03 24.71 2.09
CA ARG A 23 -16.13 23.41 2.71
C ARG A 23 -14.96 23.40 3.68
N ALA A 24 -15.21 23.54 4.96
CA ALA A 24 -14.20 23.32 5.97
C ALA A 24 -13.59 21.97 5.58
N ALA A 25 -12.30 21.96 5.31
CA ALA A 25 -11.59 20.72 5.00
C ALA A 25 -11.85 19.81 6.19
N GLY A 26 -12.83 18.91 6.05
CA GLY A 26 -13.16 17.95 7.10
C GLY A 26 -11.90 17.15 7.36
N SER A 27 -11.61 16.87 8.62
CA SER A 27 -10.48 16.03 8.99
C SER A 27 -10.55 14.74 8.21
N VAL A 28 -9.49 14.40 7.47
CA VAL A 28 -9.41 13.14 6.72
C VAL A 28 -9.01 12.01 7.66
N TYR A 29 -9.41 10.81 7.30
CA TYR A 29 -8.96 9.60 7.99
C TYR A 29 -8.09 8.79 7.03
N PHE A 30 -6.80 8.76 7.30
CA PHE A 30 -5.88 7.81 6.66
C PHE A 30 -6.11 6.43 7.26
N VAL A 31 -5.87 5.39 6.48
CA VAL A 31 -5.90 4.01 6.98
C VAL A 31 -4.60 3.31 6.61
N ALA A 32 -4.09 2.53 7.55
CA ALA A 32 -2.89 1.73 7.35
C ALA A 32 -3.09 0.30 7.90
N ALA A 33 -2.45 -0.65 7.24
CA ALA A 33 -2.37 -2.05 7.65
C ALA A 33 -0.91 -2.46 7.73
N GLU A 34 -0.49 -3.00 8.88
CA GLU A 34 0.91 -3.31 9.16
C GLU A 34 1.81 -2.10 8.85
N ALA A 35 2.77 -2.26 7.95
CA ALA A 35 3.68 -1.21 7.53
C ALA A 35 3.15 -0.31 6.40
N SER A 36 1.93 -0.54 5.88
CA SER A 36 1.46 0.09 4.64
C SER A 36 0.34 1.11 4.87
N VAL A 37 0.55 2.36 4.44
CA VAL A 37 -0.52 3.37 4.36
C VAL A 37 -1.29 3.19 3.05
N LEU A 38 -2.60 2.97 3.12
CA LEU A 38 -3.44 2.80 1.95
C LEU A 38 -3.64 4.13 1.18
N PRO A 39 -4.01 4.08 -0.11
CA PRO A 39 -4.43 5.27 -0.83
C PRO A 39 -5.58 5.99 -0.13
N LEU A 40 -5.54 7.32 -0.09
CA LEU A 40 -6.61 8.15 0.44
C LEU A 40 -7.60 8.48 -0.67
N THR A 41 -8.78 7.91 -0.60
CA THR A 41 -9.91 8.13 -1.54
C THR A 41 -11.22 8.05 -0.77
N ASP A 42 -12.32 8.51 -1.34
CA ASP A 42 -13.65 8.34 -0.72
C ASP A 42 -14.03 6.87 -0.50
N ALA A 43 -13.48 5.96 -1.33
CA ALA A 43 -13.71 4.52 -1.22
C ALA A 43 -12.85 3.81 -0.16
N THR A 44 -11.79 4.49 0.33
CA THR A 44 -10.87 3.92 1.33
C THR A 44 -10.85 4.69 2.63
N MET A 45 -11.46 5.88 2.69
CA MET A 45 -11.45 6.74 3.87
C MET A 45 -12.36 6.18 4.97
N PRO A 46 -11.81 5.86 6.15
CA PRO A 46 -12.60 5.47 7.31
C PRO A 46 -13.61 6.55 7.75
N PHE A 47 -14.66 6.13 8.40
CA PHE A 47 -15.65 7.05 8.97
C PHE A 47 -16.31 6.47 10.24
N TRP A 48 -16.85 7.35 11.06
CA TRP A 48 -17.60 6.96 12.24
C TRP A 48 -19.11 6.87 11.92
N SER A 49 -19.74 5.80 12.38
CA SER A 49 -21.19 5.62 12.30
C SER A 49 -21.68 4.82 13.51
N GLY A 50 -22.71 5.33 14.19
CA GLY A 50 -23.31 4.66 15.35
C GLY A 50 -22.32 4.37 16.49
N GLY A 51 -21.27 5.17 16.65
CA GLY A 51 -20.25 4.98 17.68
C GLY A 51 -19.15 3.96 17.31
N TYR A 52 -19.18 3.43 16.09
CA TYR A 52 -18.18 2.51 15.56
C TYR A 52 -17.36 3.16 14.46
N LEU A 53 -16.06 2.87 14.46
CA LEU A 53 -15.17 3.24 13.37
C LEU A 53 -15.28 2.19 12.27
N TYR A 54 -15.67 2.61 11.07
CA TYR A 54 -15.75 1.78 9.89
C TYR A 54 -14.52 1.97 9.01
N VAL A 55 -13.92 0.87 8.63
CA VAL A 55 -12.76 0.83 7.72
C VAL A 55 -13.11 0.01 6.48
N PRO A 56 -12.51 0.28 5.31
CA PRO A 56 -12.75 -0.54 4.13
C PRO A 56 -12.35 -1.98 4.41
N ALA A 57 -13.21 -2.94 4.07
CA ALA A 57 -12.91 -4.35 4.30
C ALA A 57 -11.59 -4.77 3.64
N SER A 58 -11.24 -4.15 2.51
CA SER A 58 -9.99 -4.41 1.79
C SER A 58 -8.73 -4.19 2.62
N VAL A 59 -8.77 -3.40 3.70
CA VAL A 59 -7.59 -3.21 4.58
C VAL A 59 -7.14 -4.53 5.21
N PHE A 60 -8.07 -5.45 5.44
CA PHE A 60 -7.79 -6.71 6.12
C PHE A 60 -7.08 -7.74 5.22
N THR A 61 -7.00 -7.51 3.91
CA THR A 61 -6.16 -8.34 3.03
C THR A 61 -4.67 -8.23 3.34
N GLY A 62 -4.23 -7.15 3.97
CA GLY A 62 -2.87 -7.00 4.49
C GLY A 62 -2.52 -7.94 5.64
N PHE A 63 -3.50 -8.68 6.16
CA PHE A 63 -3.36 -9.65 7.25
C PHE A 63 -3.66 -11.09 6.81
N ASP A 64 -3.57 -11.38 5.51
CA ASP A 64 -3.95 -12.66 4.91
C ASP A 64 -5.42 -13.06 5.15
N ILE A 65 -6.29 -12.07 5.40
CA ILE A 65 -7.72 -12.30 5.53
C ILE A 65 -8.34 -12.21 4.13
N SER A 66 -8.89 -13.31 3.66
CA SER A 66 -9.62 -13.38 2.40
C SER A 66 -10.96 -12.69 2.52
N ILE A 67 -11.34 -11.92 1.48
CA ILE A 67 -12.62 -11.22 1.43
C ILE A 67 -13.43 -11.76 0.24
N ILE A 68 -14.56 -12.34 0.53
CA ILE A 68 -15.47 -12.92 -0.46
C ILE A 68 -16.76 -12.12 -0.47
N ASN A 69 -17.00 -11.36 -1.53
CA ASN A 69 -18.23 -10.61 -1.72
C ASN A 69 -19.22 -11.40 -2.59
N ASN A 70 -20.40 -11.67 -2.07
CA ASN A 70 -21.49 -12.27 -2.81
C ASN A 70 -22.65 -11.27 -2.93
N THR A 71 -22.67 -10.54 -4.03
CA THR A 71 -23.67 -9.48 -4.28
C THR A 71 -25.08 -10.07 -4.47
N ALA A 72 -25.20 -11.28 -5.04
CA ALA A 72 -26.49 -11.94 -5.23
C ALA A 72 -27.13 -12.35 -3.90
N LYS A 73 -26.32 -12.73 -2.92
CA LYS A 73 -26.76 -13.09 -1.56
C LYS A 73 -26.67 -11.92 -0.59
N LYS A 74 -26.19 -10.75 -1.04
CA LYS A 74 -25.94 -9.56 -0.20
C LYS A 74 -25.12 -9.87 1.05
N MET A 75 -24.03 -10.56 0.87
CA MET A 75 -23.18 -11.05 1.94
C MET A 75 -21.71 -10.79 1.62
N THR A 76 -20.94 -10.48 2.68
CA THR A 76 -19.48 -10.43 2.65
C THR A 76 -18.93 -11.40 3.69
N VAL A 77 -17.98 -12.23 3.32
CA VAL A 77 -17.29 -13.13 4.23
C VAL A 77 -15.82 -12.70 4.33
N LEU A 78 -15.35 -12.54 5.56
CA LEU A 78 -13.93 -12.40 5.89
C LEU A 78 -13.46 -13.72 6.48
N GLU A 79 -12.41 -14.31 5.93
CA GLU A 79 -11.94 -15.64 6.32
C GLU A 79 -10.43 -15.69 6.45
N LYS A 80 -9.97 -16.30 7.55
CA LYS A 80 -8.57 -16.66 7.80
C LYS A 80 -8.50 -17.86 8.74
N ASP A 81 -7.62 -18.83 8.46
CA ASP A 81 -7.31 -19.97 9.34
C ASP A 81 -8.55 -20.73 9.85
N ARG A 82 -9.49 -21.04 8.95
CA ARG A 82 -10.79 -21.68 9.24
C ARG A 82 -11.72 -20.87 10.14
N ARG A 83 -11.40 -19.62 10.41
CA ARG A 83 -12.29 -18.67 11.09
C ARG A 83 -12.94 -17.79 10.06
N ALA A 84 -14.25 -17.69 10.09
CA ALA A 84 -15.01 -16.88 9.16
C ALA A 84 -15.95 -15.94 9.91
N LEU A 85 -16.02 -14.69 9.42
CA LEU A 85 -16.95 -13.67 9.87
C LEU A 85 -17.82 -13.28 8.67
N LEU A 86 -19.11 -13.56 8.75
CA LEU A 86 -20.07 -13.36 7.69
C LEU A 86 -20.90 -12.11 7.99
N PHE A 87 -20.89 -11.15 7.07
CA PHE A 87 -21.69 -9.94 7.14
C PHE A 87 -22.92 -10.05 6.24
N ASP A 88 -24.10 -9.95 6.82
CA ASP A 88 -25.38 -9.88 6.13
C ASP A 88 -25.72 -8.39 5.90
N TRP A 89 -25.81 -7.98 4.63
CA TRP A 89 -26.01 -6.58 4.26
C TRP A 89 -27.42 -6.09 4.56
N GLU A 90 -28.40 -6.99 4.51
CA GLU A 90 -29.83 -6.65 4.76
C GLU A 90 -30.13 -6.56 6.24
N LYS A 91 -29.59 -7.47 7.03
CA LYS A 91 -29.79 -7.48 8.47
C LYS A 91 -28.90 -6.46 9.20
N GLY A 92 -27.82 -5.99 8.57
CA GLY A 92 -26.84 -5.11 9.22
C GLY A 92 -26.15 -5.78 10.40
N THR A 93 -25.89 -7.09 10.31
CA THR A 93 -25.24 -7.90 11.36
C THR A 93 -24.05 -8.63 10.81
N ALA A 94 -23.18 -9.05 11.70
CA ALA A 94 -22.13 -10.02 11.43
C ALA A 94 -22.41 -11.31 12.18
N GLN A 95 -21.97 -12.46 11.66
CA GLN A 95 -22.11 -13.76 12.29
C GLN A 95 -20.80 -14.54 12.17
N ASP A 96 -20.35 -15.13 13.26
CA ASP A 96 -19.19 -16.02 13.23
C ASP A 96 -19.57 -17.44 12.81
N GLY A 97 -18.55 -18.29 12.55
CA GLY A 97 -18.76 -19.68 12.15
C GLY A 97 -19.47 -20.54 13.20
N GLY A 98 -19.57 -20.10 14.45
CA GLY A 98 -20.33 -20.73 15.54
C GLY A 98 -21.79 -20.28 15.64
N GLY A 99 -22.22 -19.35 14.78
CA GLY A 99 -23.58 -18.80 14.79
C GLY A 99 -23.78 -17.61 15.75
N ARG A 100 -22.73 -17.10 16.42
CA ARG A 100 -22.80 -15.92 17.27
C ARG A 100 -23.02 -14.69 16.42
N VAL A 101 -24.11 -13.94 16.72
CA VAL A 101 -24.42 -12.69 16.03
C VAL A 101 -23.71 -11.53 16.72
N LEU A 102 -23.09 -10.69 15.90
CA LEU A 102 -22.37 -9.47 16.30
C LEU A 102 -23.04 -8.27 15.63
N THR A 103 -23.09 -7.14 16.33
CA THR A 103 -23.61 -5.87 15.84
C THR A 103 -22.65 -4.74 16.17
N PRO A 104 -22.52 -3.74 15.30
CA PRO A 104 -23.19 -3.62 14.00
C PRO A 104 -22.55 -4.46 12.91
N GLY A 105 -23.27 -4.59 11.79
CA GLY A 105 -22.76 -5.23 10.59
C GLY A 105 -21.97 -4.28 9.69
N LEU A 106 -21.94 -4.61 8.42
CA LEU A 106 -21.23 -3.90 7.36
C LEU A 106 -22.07 -2.73 6.82
N ILE A 107 -21.40 -1.69 6.33
CA ILE A 107 -21.98 -0.58 5.57
C ILE A 107 -21.39 -0.59 4.16
N GLN A 108 -22.26 -0.51 3.15
CA GLN A 108 -21.82 -0.28 1.76
C GLN A 108 -21.76 1.23 1.50
N SER A 109 -20.62 1.73 1.07
CA SER A 109 -20.41 3.14 0.73
C SER A 109 -19.48 3.29 -0.46
N GLY A 110 -19.86 4.11 -1.44
CA GLY A 110 -19.02 4.37 -2.62
C GLY A 110 -18.62 3.11 -3.40
N GLY A 111 -19.44 2.05 -3.39
CA GLY A 111 -19.12 0.78 -4.03
C GLY A 111 -18.16 -0.12 -3.24
N SER A 112 -17.74 0.30 -2.06
CA SER A 112 -16.86 -0.43 -1.16
C SER A 112 -17.61 -0.92 0.08
N ALA A 113 -17.22 -2.09 0.57
CA ALA A 113 -17.69 -2.65 1.82
C ALA A 113 -16.87 -2.09 2.98
N PHE A 114 -17.53 -1.48 3.95
CA PHE A 114 -16.91 -0.99 5.18
C PHE A 114 -17.37 -1.82 6.36
N VAL A 115 -16.45 -2.23 7.19
CA VAL A 115 -16.69 -3.08 8.36
C VAL A 115 -16.24 -2.38 9.65
N PRO A 116 -16.89 -2.67 10.81
CA PRO A 116 -16.48 -2.10 12.09
C PRO A 116 -15.07 -2.61 12.46
N ALA A 117 -14.11 -1.68 12.57
CA ALA A 117 -12.72 -2.01 12.86
C ALA A 117 -12.56 -2.84 14.14
N SER A 118 -13.27 -2.50 15.21
CA SER A 118 -13.22 -3.22 16.48
C SER A 118 -13.69 -4.67 16.35
N ILE A 119 -14.85 -4.90 15.72
CA ILE A 119 -15.42 -6.26 15.60
C ILE A 119 -14.49 -7.17 14.81
N VAL A 120 -13.96 -6.67 13.69
CA VAL A 120 -13.08 -7.49 12.83
C VAL A 120 -11.71 -7.68 13.50
N SER A 121 -11.15 -6.63 14.10
CA SER A 121 -9.87 -6.74 14.81
C SER A 121 -9.97 -7.70 16.00
N ASP A 122 -10.96 -7.58 16.83
CA ASP A 122 -11.18 -8.48 17.97
C ASP A 122 -11.38 -9.94 17.52
N PHE A 123 -12.16 -10.12 16.43
CA PHE A 123 -12.42 -11.45 15.91
C PHE A 123 -11.16 -12.13 15.37
N PHE A 124 -10.30 -11.43 14.64
CA PHE A 124 -9.08 -12.01 14.07
C PHE A 124 -7.83 -11.82 14.96
N GLY A 125 -7.96 -11.21 16.13
CA GLY A 125 -6.86 -11.01 17.05
C GLY A 125 -5.89 -9.90 16.60
N LEU A 126 -6.38 -8.91 15.88
CA LEU A 126 -5.62 -7.74 15.46
C LEU A 126 -5.78 -6.60 16.48
N GLN A 127 -4.91 -5.62 16.37
CA GLN A 127 -5.01 -4.36 17.12
C GLN A 127 -5.27 -3.21 16.16
N TYR A 128 -5.95 -2.16 16.62
CA TYR A 128 -6.02 -0.91 15.88
C TYR A 128 -5.85 0.28 16.82
N SER A 129 -5.40 1.38 16.28
CA SER A 129 -5.30 2.65 16.98
C SER A 129 -5.74 3.80 16.05
N VAL A 130 -6.18 4.90 16.66
CA VAL A 130 -6.47 6.15 15.97
C VAL A 130 -5.55 7.21 16.54
N THR A 131 -4.70 7.80 15.71
CA THR A 131 -3.70 8.80 16.11
C THR A 131 -3.96 10.08 15.34
N GLU A 132 -3.96 11.22 16.03
CA GLU A 132 -4.05 12.52 15.39
C GLU A 132 -2.78 12.83 14.60
N VAL A 133 -2.93 13.33 13.38
CA VAL A 133 -1.84 13.66 12.45
C VAL A 133 -2.13 15.00 11.75
N ALA A 134 -1.19 15.51 10.96
CA ALA A 134 -1.24 16.88 10.40
C ALA A 134 -2.54 17.24 9.67
N HIS A 135 -3.21 16.29 8.99
CA HIS A 135 -4.42 16.56 8.19
C HIS A 135 -5.65 15.81 8.70
N GLY A 136 -5.61 15.29 9.91
CA GLY A 136 -6.73 14.56 10.51
C GLY A 136 -6.28 13.40 11.36
N TYR A 137 -6.66 12.17 11.00
CA TYR A 137 -6.41 11.00 11.84
C TYR A 137 -5.83 9.85 11.02
N LEU A 138 -4.93 9.09 11.63
CA LEU A 138 -4.43 7.83 11.11
C LEU A 138 -5.10 6.68 11.86
N VAL A 139 -5.85 5.87 11.15
CA VAL A 139 -6.37 4.59 11.62
C VAL A 139 -5.38 3.51 11.23
N TRP A 140 -4.68 2.96 12.20
CA TRP A 140 -3.66 1.96 11.97
C TRP A 140 -4.05 0.61 12.56
N LEU A 141 -4.18 -0.40 11.68
CA LEU A 141 -4.42 -1.78 12.03
C LEU A 141 -3.08 -2.54 11.99
N ARG A 142 -2.87 -3.44 12.96
CA ARG A 142 -1.61 -4.18 13.08
C ARG A 142 -1.81 -5.53 13.75
N SER A 143 -0.89 -6.44 13.49
CA SER A 143 -0.74 -7.66 14.26
C SER A 143 -0.27 -7.36 15.69
N PRO A 144 -0.63 -8.17 16.70
CA PRO A 144 -0.25 -7.93 18.09
C PRO A 144 1.26 -7.82 18.34
N ASN A 145 2.03 -8.50 17.51
CA ASN A 145 3.50 -8.55 17.62
C ASN A 145 4.21 -7.54 16.72
N PHE A 146 3.49 -6.62 16.10
CA PHE A 146 4.11 -5.57 15.32
C PHE A 146 4.87 -4.61 16.25
N GLY A 147 6.20 -4.64 16.16
CA GLY A 147 7.11 -4.07 17.17
C GLY A 147 7.23 -2.54 17.21
N MET A 148 6.30 -1.80 16.60
CA MET A 148 6.32 -0.33 16.54
C MET A 148 5.17 0.27 17.34
N THR A 149 5.42 1.41 18.00
CA THR A 149 4.33 2.16 18.65
C THR A 149 3.50 2.95 17.63
N ALA A 150 2.27 3.32 18.01
CA ALA A 150 1.42 4.12 17.12
C ALA A 150 2.03 5.50 16.79
N ALA A 151 2.74 6.10 17.75
CA ALA A 151 3.41 7.38 17.55
C ALA A 151 4.60 7.25 16.58
N ASP A 152 5.42 6.21 16.74
CA ASP A 152 6.56 5.98 15.85
C ASP A 152 6.11 5.68 14.44
N PHE A 153 5.04 4.87 14.28
CA PHE A 153 4.46 4.61 12.97
C PHE A 153 3.89 5.88 12.33
N ALA A 154 3.13 6.68 13.07
CA ALA A 154 2.60 7.94 12.56
C ALA A 154 3.70 8.90 12.10
N ASN A 155 4.79 9.00 12.87
CA ASN A 155 5.96 9.81 12.48
C ASN A 155 6.64 9.27 11.22
N ALA A 156 6.87 7.97 11.13
CA ALA A 156 7.48 7.33 9.98
C ALA A 156 6.62 7.45 8.71
N ALA A 157 5.30 7.41 8.86
CA ALA A 157 4.33 7.49 7.77
C ALA A 157 3.99 8.93 7.33
N THR A 158 4.54 9.97 7.99
CA THR A 158 4.18 11.39 7.75
C THR A 158 4.29 11.76 6.28
N TYR A 159 5.39 11.42 5.63
CA TYR A 159 5.59 11.73 4.21
C TYR A 159 4.53 11.10 3.32
N ASN A 160 4.21 9.83 3.55
CA ASN A 160 3.20 9.11 2.77
C ASN A 160 1.81 9.71 2.96
N MET A 161 1.47 10.10 4.19
CA MET A 161 0.18 10.74 4.48
C MET A 161 0.08 12.11 3.80
N GLU A 162 1.15 12.90 3.79
CA GLU A 162 1.20 14.20 3.11
C GLU A 162 1.00 14.05 1.59
N GLU A 163 1.67 13.11 0.96
CA GLU A 163 1.48 12.81 -0.47
C GLU A 163 0.05 12.35 -0.77
N ARG A 164 -0.50 11.44 0.06
CA ARG A 164 -1.87 10.96 -0.09
C ARG A 164 -2.87 12.09 0.04
N TYR A 165 -2.66 12.98 1.02
CA TYR A 165 -3.51 14.15 1.23
C TYR A 165 -3.46 15.11 0.04
N THR A 166 -2.26 15.40 -0.44
CA THR A 166 -2.05 16.28 -1.59
C THR A 166 -2.69 15.70 -2.86
N ALA A 167 -2.56 14.40 -3.10
CA ALA A 167 -3.19 13.73 -4.23
C ALA A 167 -4.73 13.77 -4.14
N TYR A 168 -5.26 13.51 -2.96
CA TYR A 168 -6.71 13.53 -2.68
C TYR A 168 -7.30 14.93 -2.89
N THR A 169 -6.68 15.96 -2.34
CA THR A 169 -7.18 17.35 -2.46
C THR A 169 -7.06 17.90 -3.87
N LYS A 170 -6.00 17.57 -4.61
CA LYS A 170 -5.86 17.94 -6.03
C LYS A 170 -6.88 17.23 -6.92
N GLY A 171 -7.17 15.96 -6.65
CA GLY A 171 -8.19 15.18 -7.37
C GLY A 171 -9.61 15.71 -7.14
N SER A 172 -9.90 16.29 -5.97
CA SER A 172 -11.20 16.83 -5.61
C SER A 172 -11.53 18.17 -6.29
N GLN A 173 -10.57 18.82 -6.98
CA GLN A 173 -10.78 20.12 -7.67
C GLN A 173 -11.24 19.99 -9.13
N THR A 174 -11.34 18.78 -9.65
CA THR A 174 -11.92 18.58 -10.99
C THR A 174 -13.42 18.34 -10.85
N PRO A 175 -14.32 19.14 -11.47
CA PRO A 175 -15.75 18.88 -11.46
C PRO A 175 -16.01 17.58 -12.21
N SER A 176 -16.20 16.49 -11.51
CA SER A 176 -16.62 15.24 -12.13
C SER A 176 -18.10 15.34 -12.44
N THR A 177 -18.44 15.40 -13.73
CA THR A 177 -19.77 15.03 -14.22
C THR A 177 -20.12 13.66 -13.64
N PRO A 178 -21.35 13.43 -13.16
CA PRO A 178 -21.75 12.14 -12.61
C PRO A 178 -21.66 11.09 -13.69
N GLN A 179 -20.59 10.32 -13.73
CA GLN A 179 -20.56 9.09 -14.49
C GLN A 179 -21.30 8.02 -13.69
N THR A 180 -22.40 7.57 -14.23
CA THR A 180 -23.13 6.37 -13.84
C THR A 180 -22.13 5.22 -13.64
N PRO A 181 -22.12 4.54 -12.49
CA PRO A 181 -21.24 3.39 -12.30
C PRO A 181 -21.76 2.20 -13.11
N SER A 182 -21.38 2.13 -14.36
CA SER A 182 -21.39 0.89 -15.12
C SER A 182 -20.00 0.31 -15.08
N GLY A 183 -19.80 -0.71 -14.29
CA GLY A 183 -18.53 -1.41 -14.30
C GLY A 183 -18.39 -2.28 -13.07
N THR A 184 -18.82 -3.53 -13.17
CA THR A 184 -18.27 -4.66 -12.43
C THR A 184 -16.77 -4.45 -12.35
N THR A 185 -16.21 -4.12 -11.18
CA THR A 185 -14.77 -4.20 -10.95
C THR A 185 -14.39 -5.67 -10.92
N VAL A 186 -14.20 -6.20 -12.11
CA VAL A 186 -13.37 -7.37 -12.32
C VAL A 186 -12.02 -7.01 -11.68
N PRO A 187 -11.44 -7.86 -10.80
CA PRO A 187 -10.06 -7.67 -10.36
C PRO A 187 -9.23 -7.44 -11.62
N PRO A 188 -8.27 -6.51 -11.63
CA PRO A 188 -7.50 -6.25 -12.83
C PRO A 188 -6.97 -7.59 -13.34
N SER A 189 -7.37 -7.96 -14.55
CA SER A 189 -6.96 -9.20 -15.22
C SER A 189 -5.48 -9.16 -15.64
N GLY A 190 -4.76 -8.13 -15.21
CA GLY A 190 -3.36 -7.92 -15.50
C GLY A 190 -2.44 -8.69 -14.57
N ALA A 191 -1.25 -8.98 -15.07
CA ALA A 191 -0.21 -9.67 -14.33
C ALA A 191 0.32 -8.80 -13.18
N ARG A 192 0.69 -9.43 -12.07
CA ARG A 192 1.51 -8.84 -11.02
C ARG A 192 2.94 -8.67 -11.49
N ILE A 193 3.47 -7.48 -11.36
CA ILE A 193 4.87 -7.18 -11.67
C ILE A 193 5.59 -6.95 -10.35
N ARG A 194 6.56 -7.80 -10.05
CA ARG A 194 7.41 -7.67 -8.88
C ARG A 194 8.71 -7.01 -9.29
N LEU A 195 8.81 -5.71 -9.06
CA LEU A 195 10.05 -4.97 -9.27
C LEU A 195 11.01 -5.25 -8.12
N CYS A 196 12.20 -5.72 -8.46
CA CYS A 196 13.29 -6.01 -7.53
C CYS A 196 14.45 -5.08 -7.85
N ILE A 197 14.85 -4.26 -6.89
CA ILE A 197 15.80 -3.16 -7.06
C ILE A 197 16.94 -3.36 -6.09
N GLU A 198 18.16 -3.27 -6.57
CA GLU A 198 19.34 -3.19 -5.71
C GLU A 198 19.42 -1.79 -5.09
N ALA A 199 19.48 -1.73 -3.76
CA ALA A 199 19.51 -0.48 -3.03
C ALA A 199 20.91 0.15 -3.08
N ASP A 200 20.96 1.38 -3.58
CA ASP A 200 22.13 2.23 -3.57
C ASP A 200 21.76 3.67 -3.17
N GLN A 201 22.64 4.63 -3.40
CA GLN A 201 22.43 6.05 -3.07
C GLN A 201 21.15 6.64 -3.71
N ARG A 202 20.59 6.02 -4.75
CA ARG A 202 19.36 6.45 -5.44
C ARG A 202 18.10 5.85 -4.83
N ALA A 203 18.21 4.92 -3.89
CA ALA A 203 17.07 4.18 -3.35
C ALA A 203 15.96 5.11 -2.82
N GLY A 204 16.34 6.23 -2.18
CA GLY A 204 15.37 7.23 -1.73
C GLY A 204 14.58 7.85 -2.88
N SER A 205 15.26 8.24 -3.98
CA SER A 205 14.59 8.83 -5.15
C SER A 205 13.76 7.83 -5.95
N LEU A 206 14.15 6.55 -5.94
CA LEU A 206 13.38 5.46 -6.53
C LEU A 206 12.11 5.18 -5.72
N LEU A 207 12.22 5.21 -4.40
CA LEU A 207 11.06 5.11 -3.51
C LEU A 207 10.07 6.26 -3.73
N ASP A 208 10.57 7.51 -3.83
CA ASP A 208 9.75 8.67 -4.18
C ASP A 208 8.99 8.49 -5.51
N ALA A 209 9.66 7.91 -6.50
CA ALA A 209 9.06 7.66 -7.80
C ALA A 209 7.96 6.58 -7.75
N LEU A 210 8.18 5.51 -6.99
CA LEU A 210 7.21 4.45 -6.74
C LEU A 210 5.98 4.99 -6.01
N GLU A 211 6.18 5.73 -4.93
CA GLU A 211 5.09 6.34 -4.14
C GLU A 211 4.24 7.28 -4.99
N ARG A 212 4.85 8.15 -5.78
CA ARG A 212 4.14 9.06 -6.72
C ARG A 212 3.37 8.33 -7.80
N ALA A 213 3.81 7.15 -8.18
CA ALA A 213 3.13 6.31 -9.17
C ALA A 213 2.19 5.26 -8.55
N ASN A 214 2.04 5.24 -7.23
CA ASN A 214 1.21 4.26 -6.52
C ASN A 214 1.64 2.81 -6.80
N GLY A 215 2.95 2.58 -6.84
CA GLY A 215 3.56 1.28 -7.04
C GLY A 215 4.49 0.90 -5.90
N TRP A 216 4.81 -0.37 -5.81
CA TRP A 216 5.67 -0.93 -4.79
C TRP A 216 6.73 -1.82 -5.42
N ALA A 217 7.86 -1.92 -4.75
CA ALA A 217 8.98 -2.77 -5.17
C ALA A 217 9.62 -3.45 -3.95
N THR A 218 10.51 -4.41 -4.21
CA THR A 218 11.38 -4.96 -3.18
C THR A 218 12.78 -4.37 -3.38
N PHE A 219 13.29 -3.77 -2.32
CA PHE A 219 14.66 -3.23 -2.29
C PHE A 219 15.58 -4.25 -1.63
N TYR A 220 16.51 -4.77 -2.40
CA TYR A 220 17.53 -5.68 -1.89
C TYR A 220 18.74 -4.86 -1.47
N CYS A 221 19.07 -4.94 -0.19
CA CYS A 221 20.07 -4.12 0.49
C CYS A 221 21.21 -4.98 0.99
N THR A 222 22.45 -4.55 0.77
CA THR A 222 23.59 -5.17 1.44
C THR A 222 23.55 -4.90 2.94
N PRO A 223 24.16 -5.74 3.79
CA PRO A 223 24.26 -5.49 5.22
C PRO A 223 24.84 -4.11 5.55
N GLU A 224 25.91 -3.71 4.83
CA GLU A 224 26.52 -2.38 5.02
C GLU A 224 25.56 -1.24 4.66
N PHE A 225 24.81 -1.36 3.56
CA PHE A 225 23.80 -0.37 3.20
C PHE A 225 22.74 -0.24 4.31
N MET A 226 22.28 -1.35 4.87
CA MET A 226 21.28 -1.34 5.94
C MET A 226 21.80 -0.66 7.20
N GLU A 227 23.06 -0.88 7.57
CA GLU A 227 23.68 -0.24 8.75
C GLU A 227 23.74 1.28 8.61
N ASN A 228 23.97 1.77 7.40
CA ASN A 228 24.18 3.20 7.14
C ASN A 228 22.89 3.97 6.75
N ASN A 229 21.78 3.28 6.49
CA ASN A 229 20.57 3.91 5.94
C ASN A 229 19.30 3.62 6.76
N GLY A 230 19.39 3.66 8.09
CA GLY A 230 18.27 3.32 8.97
C GLY A 230 17.00 4.15 8.73
N ASP A 231 17.11 5.44 8.37
CA ASP A 231 15.95 6.27 8.05
C ASP A 231 15.22 5.81 6.79
N LEU A 232 15.98 5.45 5.76
CA LEU A 232 15.41 4.91 4.53
C LEU A 232 14.74 3.55 4.77
N LEU A 233 15.35 2.68 5.60
CA LEU A 233 14.75 1.39 5.96
C LEU A 233 13.41 1.59 6.67
N ARG A 234 13.31 2.54 7.61
CA ARG A 234 12.02 2.89 8.26
C ARG A 234 10.99 3.34 7.23
N ARG A 235 11.40 4.19 6.29
CA ARG A 235 10.52 4.67 5.24
C ARG A 235 10.06 3.54 4.31
N LEU A 236 10.96 2.63 3.90
CA LEU A 236 10.63 1.44 3.13
C LEU A 236 9.60 0.57 3.85
N ALA A 237 9.82 0.32 5.15
CA ALA A 237 8.92 -0.49 5.97
C ALA A 237 7.47 0.04 6.03
N VAL A 238 7.26 1.37 5.94
CA VAL A 238 5.93 1.97 5.98
C VAL A 238 5.36 2.33 4.60
N SER A 239 6.16 2.23 3.54
CA SER A 239 5.74 2.59 2.17
C SER A 239 4.88 1.52 1.51
N GLY A 240 4.90 0.29 2.01
CA GLY A 240 4.34 -0.89 1.35
C GLY A 240 5.30 -1.57 0.38
N SER A 241 6.53 -1.04 0.23
CA SER A 241 7.65 -1.74 -0.40
C SER A 241 8.27 -2.74 0.58
N ALA A 242 8.94 -3.76 0.08
CA ALA A 242 9.62 -4.73 0.91
C ALA A 242 11.13 -4.47 0.94
N VAL A 243 11.77 -4.96 1.98
CA VAL A 243 13.23 -4.98 2.11
C VAL A 243 13.69 -6.44 2.06
N GLY A 244 14.63 -6.74 1.16
CA GLY A 244 15.33 -8.02 1.08
C GLY A 244 16.81 -7.84 1.36
N LEU A 245 17.49 -8.93 1.64
CA LEU A 245 18.94 -8.98 1.78
C LEU A 245 19.60 -9.23 0.43
N LEU A 246 20.58 -8.43 0.08
CA LEU A 246 21.52 -8.67 -1.00
C LEU A 246 22.80 -9.26 -0.41
N LEU A 247 23.09 -10.50 -0.75
CA LEU A 247 24.25 -11.24 -0.23
C LEU A 247 25.29 -11.46 -1.33
N ASP A 248 26.53 -11.43 -0.92
CA ASP A 248 27.68 -11.83 -1.76
C ASP A 248 28.24 -13.17 -1.26
N PRO A 249 27.97 -14.28 -1.99
CA PRO A 249 28.51 -15.59 -1.64
C PRO A 249 30.04 -15.70 -1.77
N GLU A 250 30.66 -14.81 -2.54
CA GLU A 250 32.09 -14.81 -2.81
C GLU A 250 32.87 -13.83 -1.91
N ASP A 251 32.21 -13.16 -0.96
CA ASP A 251 32.88 -12.25 -0.05
C ASP A 251 33.92 -12.99 0.81
N PRO A 252 35.22 -12.68 0.66
CA PRO A 252 36.27 -13.36 1.41
C PRO A 252 36.31 -12.96 2.90
N ALA A 253 35.64 -11.87 3.28
CA ALA A 253 35.68 -11.31 4.62
C ALA A 253 34.51 -11.79 5.49
N GLU A 254 33.40 -12.18 4.89
CA GLU A 254 32.18 -12.45 5.63
C GLU A 254 31.38 -13.62 5.02
N SER A 255 31.11 -14.64 5.83
CA SER A 255 30.27 -15.77 5.39
C SER A 255 28.81 -15.35 5.18
N LEU A 256 28.04 -16.14 4.42
CA LEU A 256 26.61 -15.89 4.22
C LEU A 256 25.83 -15.80 5.54
N ASP A 257 26.14 -16.65 6.51
CA ASP A 257 25.48 -16.62 7.84
C ASP A 257 25.77 -15.32 8.58
N GLN A 258 26.98 -14.79 8.47
CA GLN A 258 27.36 -13.52 9.06
C GLN A 258 26.65 -12.37 8.37
N GLN A 259 26.59 -12.36 7.03
CA GLN A 259 25.86 -11.37 6.25
C GLN A 259 24.36 -11.38 6.57
N LEU A 260 23.74 -12.56 6.61
CA LEU A 260 22.32 -12.74 6.99
C LEU A 260 22.03 -12.17 8.37
N LYS A 261 22.88 -12.51 9.34
CA LYS A 261 22.73 -12.03 10.72
C LYS A 261 22.91 -10.51 10.80
N ARG A 262 23.98 -9.97 10.21
CA ARG A 262 24.31 -8.55 10.25
C ARG A 262 23.24 -7.70 9.59
N GLY A 263 22.78 -8.09 8.41
CA GLY A 263 21.73 -7.38 7.69
C GLY A 263 20.40 -7.41 8.43
N ASN A 264 19.98 -8.58 8.93
CA ASN A 264 18.75 -8.68 9.72
C ASN A 264 18.83 -7.96 11.08
N ASP A 265 19.99 -7.90 11.71
CA ASP A 265 20.18 -7.14 12.94
C ASP A 265 20.14 -5.62 12.67
N ALA A 266 20.69 -5.16 11.53
CA ALA A 266 20.59 -3.76 11.10
C ALA A 266 19.15 -3.38 10.76
N LEU A 267 18.44 -4.21 10.00
CA LEU A 267 17.03 -4.02 9.68
C LEU A 267 16.18 -3.98 10.96
N TYR A 268 16.41 -4.91 11.87
CA TYR A 268 15.69 -4.97 13.14
C TYR A 268 15.91 -3.73 14.00
N ARG A 269 17.16 -3.23 14.08
CA ARG A 269 17.44 -1.98 14.81
C ARG A 269 16.69 -0.77 14.22
N ALA A 270 16.52 -0.74 12.90
CA ALA A 270 15.85 0.35 12.23
C ALA A 270 14.32 0.26 12.27
N THR A 271 13.75 -0.94 12.10
CA THR A 271 12.32 -1.15 11.79
C THR A 271 11.60 -2.08 12.75
N LEU A 272 12.31 -2.75 13.66
CA LEU A 272 11.83 -3.83 14.54
C LEU A 272 11.28 -5.04 13.77
N THR A 273 11.60 -5.16 12.49
CA THR A 273 11.25 -6.31 11.65
C THR A 273 12.51 -7.01 11.14
N ARG A 274 12.36 -8.22 10.64
CA ARG A 274 13.38 -8.97 9.93
C ARG A 274 12.82 -9.39 8.59
N THR A 275 13.70 -9.77 7.65
CA THR A 275 13.28 -10.28 6.35
C THR A 275 13.84 -11.68 6.09
N ARG A 276 13.04 -12.46 5.37
CA ARG A 276 13.47 -13.73 4.78
C ARG A 276 13.71 -13.64 3.29
N LEU A 277 13.43 -12.47 2.68
CA LEU A 277 13.68 -12.24 1.26
C LEU A 277 15.18 -12.07 1.04
N VAL A 278 15.74 -12.84 0.14
CA VAL A 278 17.18 -12.83 -0.17
C VAL A 278 17.39 -12.83 -1.68
N TYR A 279 18.38 -12.09 -2.14
CA TYR A 279 19.00 -12.26 -3.43
C TYR A 279 20.50 -12.52 -3.23
N ALA A 280 20.99 -13.58 -3.85
CA ALA A 280 22.41 -13.91 -3.89
C ALA A 280 22.75 -14.31 -5.32
N ASP A 281 23.82 -13.74 -5.87
CA ASP A 281 24.37 -14.13 -7.17
C ASP A 281 25.28 -15.36 -6.97
N GLY A 282 24.68 -16.52 -6.71
CA GLY A 282 25.37 -17.76 -6.38
C GLY A 282 24.78 -18.96 -7.13
N GLY A 283 25.53 -20.04 -7.14
CA GLY A 283 25.09 -21.29 -7.74
C GLY A 283 23.90 -21.93 -7.02
N GLU A 284 23.35 -22.99 -7.62
CA GLU A 284 22.19 -23.71 -7.08
C GLU A 284 22.42 -24.22 -5.66
N GLU A 285 23.64 -24.62 -5.30
CA GLU A 285 24.02 -25.06 -3.95
C GLU A 285 23.84 -23.94 -2.91
N THR A 286 24.23 -22.71 -3.26
CA THR A 286 24.06 -21.54 -2.40
C THR A 286 22.59 -21.24 -2.16
N LEU A 287 21.77 -21.26 -3.21
CA LEU A 287 20.35 -21.00 -3.11
C LEU A 287 19.64 -22.07 -2.26
N GLN A 288 19.98 -23.35 -2.47
CA GLN A 288 19.44 -24.46 -1.67
C GLN A 288 19.83 -24.35 -0.19
N ALA A 289 21.06 -23.95 0.11
CA ALA A 289 21.49 -23.74 1.49
C ALA A 289 20.70 -22.62 2.19
N LEU A 290 20.46 -21.51 1.50
CA LEU A 290 19.66 -20.40 2.02
C LEU A 290 18.17 -20.80 2.22
N GLU A 291 17.61 -21.58 1.29
CA GLU A 291 16.24 -22.11 1.41
C GLU A 291 16.09 -23.09 2.59
N GLN A 292 17.10 -23.94 2.83
CA GLN A 292 17.12 -24.83 4.01
C GLN A 292 17.15 -24.06 5.34
N LEU A 293 17.73 -22.86 5.34
CA LEU A 293 17.71 -21.95 6.47
C LEU A 293 16.38 -21.18 6.59
N GLY A 294 15.43 -21.41 5.67
CA GLY A 294 14.10 -20.82 5.69
C GLY A 294 14.02 -19.42 5.03
N TYR A 295 15.00 -19.07 4.20
CA TYR A 295 14.97 -17.86 3.40
C TYR A 295 14.28 -18.08 2.06
N SER A 296 13.66 -17.03 1.52
CA SER A 296 13.03 -17.02 0.22
C SER A 296 13.96 -16.36 -0.79
N CYS A 297 14.60 -17.19 -1.62
CA CYS A 297 15.57 -16.73 -2.60
C CYS A 297 14.87 -16.19 -3.85
N LEU A 298 15.24 -14.98 -4.27
CA LEU A 298 14.76 -14.41 -5.52
C LEU A 298 15.50 -15.07 -6.71
N THR A 299 14.71 -15.71 -7.58
CA THR A 299 15.16 -16.06 -8.94
C THR A 299 14.34 -15.21 -9.92
N PRO A 300 14.91 -14.15 -10.49
CA PRO A 300 14.15 -13.24 -11.34
C PRO A 300 13.76 -13.88 -12.67
N ASP A 301 12.51 -13.63 -13.10
CA ASP A 301 12.06 -14.03 -14.44
C ASP A 301 12.72 -13.22 -15.56
N MET A 302 13.17 -12.03 -15.22
CA MET A 302 13.80 -11.06 -16.11
C MET A 302 14.90 -10.33 -15.34
N ASP A 303 16.06 -10.26 -15.88
CA ASP A 303 17.22 -9.72 -15.20
C ASP A 303 17.74 -8.43 -15.89
N ARG A 304 18.64 -7.70 -15.19
CA ARG A 304 19.19 -6.39 -15.60
C ARG A 304 19.98 -6.41 -16.92
N THR A 305 20.49 -7.57 -17.34
CA THR A 305 21.26 -7.69 -18.57
C THR A 305 20.40 -7.43 -19.78
N ASP A 306 19.13 -7.78 -19.69
CA ASP A 306 18.17 -7.67 -20.78
C ASP A 306 17.37 -6.36 -20.73
N TYR A 307 17.21 -5.74 -19.54
CA TYR A 307 16.27 -4.66 -19.33
C TYR A 307 16.80 -3.57 -18.42
N LYS A 308 17.08 -2.43 -19.03
CA LYS A 308 17.47 -1.22 -18.30
C LYS A 308 16.27 -0.31 -18.17
N LEU A 309 16.05 0.23 -16.98
CA LEU A 309 14.99 1.22 -16.70
C LEU A 309 15.60 2.59 -16.43
N GLU A 310 16.59 2.96 -17.24
CA GLU A 310 17.37 4.19 -17.09
C GLU A 310 16.59 5.45 -17.45
N SER A 311 15.56 5.33 -18.27
CA SER A 311 14.76 6.47 -18.72
C SER A 311 13.30 6.09 -18.93
N ALA A 312 12.43 7.10 -19.07
CA ALA A 312 11.03 6.91 -19.42
C ALA A 312 10.85 6.18 -20.78
N ALA A 313 11.76 6.37 -21.73
CA ALA A 313 11.70 5.70 -23.03
C ALA A 313 11.89 4.17 -22.90
N ASN A 314 12.68 3.71 -21.93
CA ASN A 314 12.88 2.29 -21.69
C ASN A 314 11.65 1.62 -21.04
N ALA A 315 10.80 2.39 -20.38
CA ALA A 315 9.63 1.87 -19.67
C ALA A 315 8.66 1.14 -20.60
N ALA A 316 8.36 1.71 -21.77
CA ALA A 316 7.46 1.10 -22.77
C ALA A 316 8.02 -0.22 -23.32
N ALA A 317 9.34 -0.29 -23.56
CA ALA A 317 9.99 -1.50 -24.07
C ALA A 317 9.94 -2.64 -23.02
N LEU A 318 10.20 -2.32 -21.76
CA LEU A 318 10.11 -3.28 -20.66
C LEU A 318 8.66 -3.75 -20.48
N LEU A 319 7.70 -2.82 -20.47
CA LEU A 319 6.28 -3.15 -20.29
C LEU A 319 5.76 -4.09 -21.38
N LYS A 320 6.11 -3.84 -22.64
CA LYS A 320 5.74 -4.70 -23.76
C LYS A 320 6.21 -6.15 -23.56
N ARG A 321 7.39 -6.33 -22.98
CA ARG A 321 7.98 -7.66 -22.72
C ARG A 321 7.33 -8.35 -21.52
N VAL A 322 7.02 -7.58 -20.47
CA VAL A 322 6.27 -8.08 -19.32
C VAL A 322 4.87 -8.53 -19.74
N SER A 323 4.14 -7.69 -20.49
CA SER A 323 2.79 -8.00 -20.96
C SER A 323 2.76 -9.23 -21.87
N ALA A 324 3.82 -9.45 -22.66
CA ALA A 324 3.93 -10.64 -23.52
C ALA A 324 3.99 -11.96 -22.73
N ARG A 325 4.41 -11.94 -21.48
CA ARG A 325 4.51 -13.14 -20.64
C ARG A 325 3.18 -13.67 -20.14
N ARG A 326 2.15 -12.83 -20.09
CA ARG A 326 0.76 -13.18 -19.68
C ARG A 326 0.66 -13.90 -18.32
N ARG A 327 1.58 -13.64 -17.41
CA ARG A 327 1.65 -14.18 -16.06
C ARG A 327 2.34 -13.20 -15.12
N ASP A 328 2.30 -13.47 -13.84
CA ASP A 328 3.10 -12.73 -12.85
C ASP A 328 4.59 -12.82 -13.20
N VAL A 329 5.30 -11.73 -13.07
CA VAL A 329 6.71 -11.60 -13.48
C VAL A 329 7.50 -10.87 -12.41
N SER A 330 8.65 -11.43 -12.03
CA SER A 330 9.67 -10.75 -11.23
C SER A 330 10.76 -10.17 -12.15
N VAL A 331 11.08 -8.89 -11.95
CA VAL A 331 12.04 -8.15 -12.77
C VAL A 331 13.15 -7.62 -11.88
N TRP A 332 14.35 -8.10 -12.08
CA TRP A 332 15.55 -7.59 -11.41
C TRP A 332 16.13 -6.43 -12.19
N LEU A 333 16.07 -5.24 -11.62
CA LEU A 333 16.59 -4.01 -12.24
C LEU A 333 18.03 -3.70 -11.80
N GLY A 334 18.49 -4.30 -10.71
CA GLY A 334 19.79 -4.00 -10.13
C GLY A 334 19.95 -2.51 -9.88
N THR A 335 21.13 -1.98 -10.26
CA THR A 335 21.45 -0.56 -10.17
C THR A 335 21.12 0.24 -11.44
N THR A 336 20.40 -0.32 -12.40
CA THR A 336 20.12 0.35 -13.70
C THR A 336 18.85 1.19 -13.71
N ALA A 337 18.05 1.18 -12.62
CA ALA A 337 16.82 1.92 -12.54
C ALA A 337 17.06 3.43 -12.28
N SER A 338 16.25 4.28 -12.93
CA SER A 338 16.14 5.70 -12.62
C SER A 338 14.74 6.04 -12.11
N ALA A 339 14.63 7.12 -11.32
CA ALA A 339 13.35 7.59 -10.80
C ALA A 339 12.34 7.90 -11.93
N ALA A 340 12.79 8.50 -13.03
CA ALA A 340 11.94 8.79 -14.20
C ALA A 340 11.47 7.51 -14.89
N GLY A 341 12.37 6.54 -15.08
CA GLY A 341 12.06 5.25 -15.68
C GLY A 341 11.07 4.44 -14.85
N VAL A 342 11.30 4.35 -13.54
CA VAL A 342 10.42 3.63 -12.60
C VAL A 342 9.03 4.26 -12.57
N LYS A 343 8.95 5.59 -12.43
CA LYS A 343 7.67 6.31 -12.43
C LYS A 343 6.86 6.04 -13.69
N GLU A 344 7.48 6.18 -14.86
CA GLU A 344 6.80 5.96 -16.14
C GLU A 344 6.40 4.51 -16.34
N PHE A 345 7.27 3.56 -15.95
CA PHE A 345 6.96 2.14 -16.04
C PHE A 345 5.74 1.78 -15.20
N VAL A 346 5.73 2.17 -13.92
CA VAL A 346 4.61 1.88 -13.01
C VAL A 346 3.30 2.51 -13.51
N SER A 347 3.35 3.78 -13.92
CA SER A 347 2.17 4.49 -14.44
C SER A 347 1.64 3.85 -15.74
N SER A 348 2.53 3.39 -16.61
CA SER A 348 2.15 2.73 -17.87
C SER A 348 1.60 1.33 -17.61
N ALA A 349 2.21 0.57 -16.70
CA ALA A 349 1.73 -0.75 -16.29
C ALA A 349 0.29 -0.66 -15.74
N GLN A 350 0.01 0.31 -14.90
CA GLN A 350 -1.34 0.53 -14.35
C GLN A 350 -2.36 0.89 -15.43
N ARG A 351 -1.99 1.70 -16.42
CA ARG A 351 -2.86 2.02 -17.55
C ARG A 351 -3.22 0.79 -18.39
N GLU A 352 -2.34 -0.21 -18.45
CA GLU A 352 -2.58 -1.49 -19.13
C GLU A 352 -3.25 -2.54 -18.20
N GLY A 353 -3.63 -2.17 -16.98
CA GLY A 353 -4.30 -3.07 -16.02
C GLY A 353 -3.35 -3.97 -15.23
N HIS A 354 -2.04 -3.79 -15.36
CA HIS A 354 -1.03 -4.45 -14.52
C HIS A 354 -0.82 -3.68 -13.22
N TYR A 355 -0.19 -4.30 -12.24
CA TYR A 355 0.16 -3.61 -11.00
C TYR A 355 1.49 -4.07 -10.43
N CYS A 356 2.30 -3.10 -10.01
CA CYS A 356 3.57 -3.34 -9.35
C CYS A 356 3.35 -3.62 -7.87
N ARG A 357 3.94 -4.72 -7.36
CA ARG A 357 3.86 -5.14 -5.97
C ARG A 357 5.24 -5.53 -5.47
N ALA A 358 5.44 -5.35 -4.16
CA ALA A 358 6.59 -5.94 -3.49
C ALA A 358 6.47 -7.48 -3.42
N MET A 359 7.60 -8.16 -3.25
CA MET A 359 7.63 -9.57 -2.88
C MET A 359 7.00 -9.73 -1.49
N THR A 360 6.36 -10.86 -1.27
CA THR A 360 5.91 -11.31 0.05
C THR A 360 6.70 -12.53 0.45
N GLU A 361 6.97 -12.67 1.75
CA GLU A 361 7.63 -13.84 2.32
C GLU A 361 6.75 -15.09 2.22
#